data_9d0eb585a72358d2108a822546207106
#
_entry.id   9d0eb585a72358d2108a822546207106
#
_cell.length_a   1.000
_cell.length_b   1.000
_cell.length_c   1.000
_cell.angle_alpha   90.00
_cell.angle_beta   90.00
_cell.angle_gamma   90.00
#
_symmetry.space_group_name_H-M   'P 1'
#
loop_
_entity.id
_entity.type
_entity.pdbx_description
1 polymer ?
#
loop_
_entity_poly.entity_id
_entity_poly.type
_entity_poly.pdbx_seq_one_letter_code
_entity_poly.pdbx_strand_id
1 'polypeptide(L)'
;IMFRQERGALMAADGYSRMNNRRKFGVVITQGGPGSENAMGGLAQAFGDNVPILYLPGGPALAQHSVQPNFSPVRTYQSVSVYSEVVWKSDMAASVMRRAFHHLRNGRPGPVIVGGLGTAVSITSVRSGDCAPGPALA
;
A
#
# COMPACT_ATOMS: atom_id res chain seq x y z
N ILE A 1 -12.98 -4.86 -7.95
CA ILE A 1 -13.16 -4.28 -9.29
C ILE A 1 -11.82 -4.34 -10.00
N MET A 2 -11.80 -4.84 -11.23
CA MET A 2 -10.59 -4.87 -12.07
C MET A 2 -10.56 -3.66 -12.99
N PHE A 3 -9.40 -3.06 -13.14
CA PHE A 3 -9.16 -1.93 -14.05
C PHE A 3 -8.16 -2.33 -15.14
N ARG A 4 -8.29 -1.73 -16.30
CA ARG A 4 -7.35 -1.93 -17.41
C ARG A 4 -6.05 -1.16 -17.25
N GLN A 5 -6.06 -0.12 -16.42
CA GLN A 5 -4.90 0.72 -16.15
C GLN A 5 -4.82 1.05 -14.65
N GLU A 6 -3.63 1.00 -14.12
CA GLU A 6 -3.35 1.21 -12.70
C GLU A 6 -3.66 2.63 -12.26
N ARG A 7 -3.40 3.62 -13.11
CA ARG A 7 -3.78 5.01 -12.85
C ARG A 7 -5.28 5.16 -12.64
N GLY A 8 -6.10 4.50 -13.48
CA GLY A 8 -7.55 4.49 -13.33
C GLY A 8 -8.01 3.87 -12.02
N ALA A 9 -7.36 2.78 -11.57
CA ALA A 9 -7.63 2.16 -10.29
C ALA A 9 -7.35 3.11 -9.12
N LEU A 10 -6.23 3.84 -9.16
CA LEU A 10 -5.89 4.83 -8.14
C LEU A 10 -6.83 6.02 -8.12
N MET A 11 -7.22 6.53 -9.29
CA MET A 11 -8.21 7.61 -9.40
C MET A 11 -9.57 7.18 -8.85
N ALA A 12 -9.99 5.93 -9.09
CA ALA A 12 -11.22 5.40 -8.51
C ALA A 12 -11.13 5.25 -6.98
N ALA A 13 -9.98 4.79 -6.46
CA ALA A 13 -9.71 4.72 -5.02
C ALA A 13 -9.69 6.11 -4.37
N ASP A 14 -9.10 7.09 -5.04
CA ASP A 14 -9.09 8.49 -4.62
C ASP A 14 -10.53 9.03 -4.53
N GLY A 15 -11.31 8.88 -5.60
CA GLY A 15 -12.72 9.28 -5.62
C GLY A 15 -13.55 8.61 -4.53
N TYR A 16 -13.35 7.29 -4.33
CA TYR A 16 -14.00 6.56 -3.24
C TYR A 16 -13.67 7.14 -1.86
N SER A 17 -12.41 7.45 -1.61
CA SER A 17 -11.98 8.03 -0.34
C SER A 17 -12.59 9.41 -0.10
N ARG A 18 -12.63 10.25 -1.14
CA ARG A 18 -13.25 11.60 -1.11
C ARG A 18 -14.74 11.53 -0.84
N MET A 19 -15.46 10.68 -1.58
CA MET A 19 -16.91 10.51 -1.44
C MET A 19 -17.32 9.99 -0.03
N ASN A 20 -16.44 9.26 0.63
CA ASN A 20 -16.63 8.81 2.00
C ASN A 20 -16.06 9.79 3.05
N ASN A 21 -15.79 11.03 2.65
CA ASN A 21 -15.23 12.07 3.52
C ASN A 21 -13.95 11.61 4.25
N ARG A 22 -13.11 10.81 3.57
CA ARG A 22 -11.86 10.22 4.05
C ARG A 22 -12.00 9.30 5.27
N ARG A 23 -13.21 8.96 5.68
CA ARG A 23 -13.47 7.98 6.76
C ARG A 23 -13.28 6.54 6.31
N LYS A 24 -13.47 6.29 5.02
CA LYS A 24 -13.14 5.05 4.34
C LYS A 24 -12.12 5.37 3.26
N PHE A 25 -11.20 4.48 3.04
CA PHE A 25 -10.16 4.65 2.03
C PHE A 25 -10.23 3.55 0.98
N GLY A 26 -9.83 3.91 -0.24
CA GLY A 26 -9.69 2.95 -1.32
C GLY A 26 -8.44 2.08 -1.12
N VAL A 27 -8.53 0.82 -1.56
CA VAL A 27 -7.41 -0.11 -1.58
C VAL A 27 -7.11 -0.48 -3.03
N VAL A 28 -5.86 -0.35 -3.43
CA VAL A 28 -5.42 -0.68 -4.80
C VAL A 28 -4.26 -1.66 -4.75
N ILE A 29 -4.35 -2.70 -5.55
CA ILE A 29 -3.31 -3.70 -5.74
C ILE A 29 -2.89 -3.63 -7.21
N THR A 30 -1.60 -3.59 -7.47
CA THR A 30 -1.07 -3.62 -8.84
C THR A 30 0.00 -4.69 -8.99
N GLN A 31 0.24 -5.09 -10.23
CA GLN A 31 1.41 -5.89 -10.56
C GLN A 31 2.70 -5.13 -10.26
N GLY A 32 3.78 -5.84 -9.96
CA GLY A 32 5.11 -5.27 -9.85
C GLY A 32 5.66 -4.78 -11.20
N GLY A 33 6.74 -4.01 -11.17
CA GLY A 33 7.34 -3.42 -12.37
C GLY A 33 6.40 -2.41 -13.04
N PRO A 34 6.07 -2.58 -14.34
CA PRO A 34 5.29 -1.61 -15.12
C PRO A 34 3.97 -1.19 -14.49
N GLY A 35 3.27 -2.13 -13.83
CA GLY A 35 2.02 -1.84 -13.12
C GLY A 35 2.24 -0.89 -11.95
N SER A 36 3.33 -1.09 -11.21
CA SER A 36 3.69 -0.16 -10.14
C SER A 36 4.15 1.20 -10.70
N GLU A 37 4.90 1.22 -11.80
CA GLU A 37 5.39 2.46 -12.41
C GLU A 37 4.25 3.37 -12.86
N ASN A 38 3.19 2.81 -13.45
CA ASN A 38 2.02 3.55 -13.90
C ASN A 38 1.19 4.18 -12.77
N ALA A 39 1.42 3.78 -11.54
CA ALA A 39 0.71 4.26 -10.36
C ALA A 39 1.10 5.67 -9.92
N MET A 40 2.27 6.17 -10.31
CA MET A 40 2.88 7.40 -9.80
C MET A 40 1.94 8.62 -9.85
N GLY A 41 1.31 8.87 -10.99
CA GLY A 41 0.45 10.05 -11.15
C GLY A 41 -0.75 10.06 -10.21
N GLY A 42 -1.39 8.90 -9.99
CA GLY A 42 -2.52 8.79 -9.07
C GLY A 42 -2.11 8.93 -7.61
N LEU A 43 -0.95 8.38 -7.22
CA LEU A 43 -0.42 8.53 -5.86
C LEU A 43 0.00 9.97 -5.58
N ALA A 44 0.69 10.62 -6.51
CA ALA A 44 1.13 12.01 -6.36
C ALA A 44 -0.07 12.96 -6.19
N GLN A 45 -1.15 12.76 -6.96
CA GLN A 45 -2.37 13.53 -6.81
C GLN A 45 -3.02 13.31 -5.44
N ALA A 46 -3.19 12.06 -5.02
CA ALA A 46 -3.78 11.75 -3.72
C ALA A 46 -2.94 12.31 -2.55
N PHE A 47 -1.60 12.29 -2.69
CA PHE A 47 -0.69 12.87 -1.70
C PHE A 47 -0.83 14.41 -1.62
N GLY A 48 -0.87 15.08 -2.77
CA GLY A 48 -1.05 16.55 -2.82
C GLY A 48 -2.36 17.00 -2.18
N ASP A 49 -3.43 16.23 -2.39
CA ASP A 49 -4.77 16.53 -1.89
C ASP A 49 -5.08 15.91 -0.51
N ASN A 50 -4.10 15.28 0.14
CA ASN A 50 -4.25 14.62 1.43
C ASN A 50 -5.37 13.56 1.44
N VAL A 51 -5.42 12.70 0.42
CA VAL A 51 -6.43 11.64 0.29
C VAL A 51 -5.84 10.30 0.72
N PRO A 52 -6.42 9.62 1.73
CA PRO A 52 -5.93 8.34 2.19
C PRO A 52 -6.24 7.24 1.18
N ILE A 53 -5.23 6.51 0.76
CA ILE A 53 -5.31 5.33 -0.11
C ILE A 53 -4.35 4.29 0.44
N LEU A 54 -4.78 3.05 0.56
CA LEU A 54 -3.87 1.92 0.80
C LEU A 54 -3.44 1.35 -0.55
N TYR A 55 -2.16 1.47 -0.85
CA TYR A 55 -1.59 0.96 -2.08
C TYR A 55 -0.68 -0.24 -1.80
N LEU A 56 -0.96 -1.34 -2.47
CA LEU A 56 -0.29 -2.62 -2.32
C LEU A 56 0.38 -3.03 -3.64
N PRO A 57 1.51 -2.43 -4.00
CA PRO A 57 2.24 -2.82 -5.21
C PRO A 57 2.88 -4.20 -5.05
N GLY A 58 2.83 -5.01 -6.09
CA GLY A 58 3.67 -6.19 -6.21
C GLY A 58 5.15 -5.80 -6.24
N GLY A 59 6.00 -6.67 -5.76
CA GLY A 59 7.44 -6.48 -5.77
C GLY A 59 8.18 -7.71 -6.32
N PRO A 60 9.50 -7.59 -6.55
CA PRO A 60 10.32 -8.71 -6.96
C PRO A 60 10.41 -9.78 -5.85
N ALA A 61 10.81 -10.97 -6.21
CA ALA A 61 11.16 -12.00 -5.21
C ALA A 61 12.31 -11.52 -4.31
N LEU A 62 12.38 -12.04 -3.09
CA LEU A 62 13.39 -11.62 -2.11
C LEU A 62 14.82 -11.70 -2.66
N ALA A 63 15.13 -12.76 -3.39
CA ALA A 63 16.44 -12.95 -4.03
C ALA A 63 16.77 -11.90 -5.11
N GLN A 64 15.79 -11.22 -5.64
CA GLN A 64 15.91 -10.22 -6.71
C GLN A 64 15.74 -8.79 -6.22
N HIS A 65 15.45 -8.59 -4.94
CA HIS A 65 15.06 -7.28 -4.41
C HIS A 65 16.10 -6.18 -4.63
N SER A 66 17.38 -6.50 -4.58
CA SER A 66 18.47 -5.53 -4.76
C SER A 66 19.17 -5.63 -6.13
N VAL A 67 18.66 -6.48 -7.02
CA VAL A 67 19.25 -6.68 -8.34
C VAL A 67 18.71 -5.62 -9.29
N GLN A 68 19.61 -4.83 -9.89
CA GLN A 68 19.23 -3.87 -10.92
C GLN A 68 18.95 -4.60 -12.26
N PRO A 69 18.00 -4.12 -13.06
CA PRO A 69 17.25 -2.85 -12.96
C PRO A 69 15.83 -2.98 -12.34
N ASN A 70 15.67 -3.60 -11.21
CA ASN A 70 14.34 -3.77 -10.59
C ASN A 70 13.79 -2.47 -10.03
N PHE A 71 12.54 -2.15 -10.40
CA PHE A 71 11.80 -1.02 -9.84
C PHE A 71 11.35 -1.34 -8.40
N SER A 72 11.65 -0.43 -7.48
CA SER A 72 11.23 -0.54 -6.07
C SER A 72 10.14 0.48 -5.76
N PRO A 73 8.85 0.10 -5.77
CA PRO A 73 7.76 1.05 -5.55
C PRO A 73 7.83 1.69 -4.16
N VAL A 74 8.17 0.93 -3.12
CA VAL A 74 8.28 1.44 -1.74
C VAL A 74 9.32 2.56 -1.65
N ARG A 75 10.44 2.40 -2.32
CA ARG A 75 11.53 3.37 -2.32
C ARG A 75 11.20 4.61 -3.18
N THR A 76 10.65 4.37 -4.37
CA THR A 76 10.36 5.42 -5.33
C THR A 76 9.23 6.33 -4.84
N TYR A 77 8.23 5.78 -4.18
CA TYR A 77 7.04 6.52 -3.76
C TYR A 77 7.12 7.11 -2.36
N GLN A 78 8.28 7.06 -1.69
CA GLN A 78 8.46 7.71 -0.39
C GLN A 78 8.11 9.20 -0.41
N SER A 79 8.43 9.89 -1.50
CA SER A 79 8.16 11.33 -1.67
C SER A 79 6.69 11.69 -1.86
N VAL A 80 5.85 10.72 -2.20
CA VAL A 80 4.41 10.88 -2.49
C VAL A 80 3.55 9.97 -1.62
N SER A 81 4.03 9.66 -0.42
CA SER A 81 3.30 8.89 0.57
C SER A 81 3.54 9.39 1.99
N VAL A 82 2.59 9.16 2.88
CA VAL A 82 2.74 9.47 4.31
C VAL A 82 3.42 8.33 5.06
N TYR A 83 3.42 7.14 4.49
CA TYR A 83 4.08 5.97 5.04
C TYR A 83 4.36 4.95 3.93
N SER A 84 5.52 4.31 3.99
CA SER A 84 5.97 3.36 2.97
C SER A 84 6.83 2.28 3.62
N GLU A 85 6.42 1.01 3.51
CA GLU A 85 7.14 -0.13 4.11
C GLU A 85 7.07 -1.38 3.23
N VAL A 86 8.06 -2.26 3.35
CA VAL A 86 8.11 -3.56 2.66
C VAL A 86 7.81 -4.68 3.64
N VAL A 87 6.94 -5.59 3.24
CA VAL A 87 6.73 -6.87 3.94
C VAL A 87 7.79 -7.86 3.47
N TRP A 88 8.83 -8.06 4.27
CA TRP A 88 9.94 -8.96 3.94
C TRP A 88 9.61 -10.44 4.17
N LYS A 89 8.78 -10.73 5.16
CA LYS A 89 8.33 -12.08 5.52
C LYS A 89 6.87 -12.09 5.89
N SER A 90 6.21 -13.21 5.71
CA SER A 90 4.77 -13.37 5.98
C SER A 90 4.40 -13.10 7.45
N ASP A 91 5.26 -13.44 8.39
CA ASP A 91 5.05 -13.21 9.83
C ASP A 91 5.05 -11.72 10.21
N MET A 92 5.71 -10.87 9.41
CA MET A 92 5.70 -9.42 9.59
C MET A 92 4.42 -8.74 9.07
N ALA A 93 3.63 -9.40 8.24
CA ALA A 93 2.51 -8.78 7.54
C ALA A 93 1.51 -8.11 8.50
N ALA A 94 1.15 -8.77 9.59
CA ALA A 94 0.22 -8.24 10.58
C ALA A 94 0.74 -6.97 11.26
N SER A 95 2.01 -6.92 11.61
CA SER A 95 2.63 -5.76 12.25
C SER A 95 2.79 -4.58 11.30
N VAL A 96 3.18 -4.84 10.04
CA VAL A 96 3.27 -3.82 8.98
C VAL A 96 1.89 -3.23 8.70
N MET A 97 0.87 -4.08 8.55
CA MET A 97 -0.50 -3.63 8.30
C MET A 97 -1.07 -2.80 9.45
N ARG A 98 -0.79 -3.14 10.71
CA ARG A 98 -1.19 -2.30 11.86
C ARG A 98 -0.60 -0.89 11.76
N ARG A 99 0.70 -0.76 11.43
CA ARG A 99 1.34 0.54 11.21
C ARG A 99 0.71 1.28 10.02
N ALA A 100 0.48 0.59 8.91
CA ALA A 100 -0.16 1.15 7.74
C ALA A 100 -1.56 1.72 8.06
N PHE A 101 -2.39 0.94 8.76
CA PHE A 101 -3.72 1.41 9.20
C PHE A 101 -3.64 2.55 10.21
N HIS A 102 -2.63 2.58 11.05
CA HIS A 102 -2.40 3.70 11.94
C HIS A 102 -2.20 5.00 11.15
N HIS A 103 -1.32 5.00 10.15
CA HIS A 103 -1.06 6.17 9.30
C HIS A 103 -2.23 6.54 8.39
N LEU A 104 -3.07 5.59 7.96
CA LEU A 104 -4.28 5.87 7.20
C LEU A 104 -5.37 6.58 8.01
N ARG A 105 -5.36 6.42 9.34
CA ARG A 105 -6.41 6.91 10.24
C ARG A 105 -5.99 8.07 11.12
N ASN A 106 -4.70 8.27 11.31
CA ASN A 106 -4.15 9.25 12.24
C ASN A 106 -3.14 10.16 11.55
N GLY A 107 -3.08 11.40 11.98
CA GLY A 107 -2.17 12.42 11.45
C GLY A 107 -2.62 12.99 10.10
N ARG A 108 -1.67 13.40 9.28
CA ARG A 108 -1.93 13.93 7.94
C ARG A 108 -2.44 12.79 7.03
N PRO A 109 -3.63 12.93 6.44
CA PRO A 109 -4.11 11.93 5.49
C PRO A 109 -3.24 11.89 4.23
N GLY A 110 -3.12 10.71 3.62
CA GLY A 110 -2.38 10.55 2.38
C GLY A 110 -2.21 9.08 2.02
N PRO A 111 -1.58 8.80 0.87
CA PRO A 111 -1.29 7.43 0.45
C PRO A 111 -0.36 6.73 1.42
N VAL A 112 -0.68 5.48 1.70
CA VAL A 112 0.14 4.53 2.47
C VAL A 112 0.50 3.39 1.55
N ILE A 113 1.79 3.06 1.48
CA ILE A 113 2.32 2.05 0.58
C ILE A 113 2.87 0.88 1.37
N VAL A 114 2.36 -0.30 1.09
CA VAL A 114 2.89 -1.54 1.64
C VAL A 114 3.28 -2.46 0.49
N GLY A 115 4.57 -2.50 0.20
CA GLY A 115 5.13 -3.35 -0.85
C GLY A 115 5.22 -4.80 -0.40
N GLY A 116 4.76 -5.73 -1.25
CA GLY A 116 4.97 -7.16 -1.06
C GLY A 116 6.22 -7.65 -1.79
N LEU A 117 6.88 -8.66 -1.24
CA LEU A 117 7.91 -9.41 -1.93
C LEU A 117 7.25 -10.58 -2.66
N GLY A 118 7.22 -10.54 -4.00
CA GLY A 118 6.82 -11.64 -4.87
C GLY A 118 5.60 -12.43 -4.41
N THR A 119 5.60 -13.73 -4.61
CA THR A 119 4.54 -14.68 -4.24
C THR A 119 4.37 -14.91 -2.73
N ALA A 120 5.20 -14.30 -1.88
CA ALA A 120 5.18 -14.57 -0.44
C ALA A 120 4.05 -13.86 0.33
N VAL A 121 3.38 -12.89 -0.27
CA VAL A 121 2.21 -12.24 0.33
C VAL A 121 0.96 -12.68 -0.42
N SER A 122 0.61 -13.93 -0.25
CA SER A 122 -0.78 -14.33 -0.51
C SER A 122 -1.65 -13.70 0.56
N ILE A 123 -2.47 -12.73 0.18
CA ILE A 123 -3.44 -12.04 1.06
C ILE A 123 -4.44 -13.04 1.68
N THR A 124 -4.42 -14.29 1.24
CA THR A 124 -5.31 -15.37 1.67
C THR A 124 -5.07 -15.88 3.10
N SER A 125 -4.03 -15.45 3.79
CA SER A 125 -3.69 -16.02 5.12
C SER A 125 -3.94 -15.11 6.32
N VAL A 126 -4.48 -13.92 6.14
CA VAL A 126 -4.92 -13.11 7.29
C VAL A 126 -6.34 -13.56 7.67
N ARG A 127 -6.44 -14.58 8.50
CA ARG A 127 -7.69 -14.93 9.16
C ARG A 127 -8.09 -13.78 10.08
N SER A 128 -9.36 -13.42 10.09
CA SER A 128 -9.94 -12.38 10.96
C SER A 128 -9.72 -12.60 12.47
N GLY A 129 -9.20 -13.76 12.88
CA GLY A 129 -8.85 -14.09 14.25
C GLY A 129 -7.44 -13.71 14.68
N ASP A 130 -6.54 -13.37 13.75
CA ASP A 130 -5.15 -13.06 14.09
C ASP A 130 -4.92 -11.60 14.53
N CYS A 131 -5.99 -10.82 14.58
CA CYS A 131 -5.99 -9.46 15.10
C CYS A 131 -6.35 -9.39 16.59
N ALA A 132 -5.76 -10.26 17.41
CA ALA A 132 -5.86 -10.07 18.85
C ALA A 132 -5.23 -8.72 19.25
N PRO A 133 -5.89 -7.92 20.11
CA PRO A 133 -5.28 -6.69 20.61
C PRO A 133 -4.01 -7.04 21.35
N GLY A 134 -2.89 -6.46 20.92
CA GLY A 134 -1.63 -6.58 21.64
C GLY A 134 -1.78 -6.08 23.07
N PRO A 135 -0.95 -6.56 24.03
CA PRO A 135 -1.02 -6.12 25.40
C PRO A 135 -0.87 -4.58 25.45
N ALA A 136 -1.73 -3.94 26.23
CA ALA A 136 -1.63 -2.51 26.49
C ALA A 136 -0.24 -2.23 27.07
N LEU A 137 0.47 -1.28 26.46
CA LEU A 137 1.69 -0.78 27.03
C LEU A 137 1.35 -0.04 28.33
N ALA A 138 1.85 -0.58 29.44
CA ALA A 138 1.78 0.07 30.73
C ALA A 138 2.76 1.23 30.79
#